data_f63354d86ccfec8d7851fe377c5be9fb
#
_entry.id   f63354d86ccfec8d7851fe377c5be9fb
#
_cell.length_a   1.000
_cell.length_b   1.000
_cell.length_c   1.000
_cell.angle_alpha   90.00
_cell.angle_beta   90.00
_cell.angle_gamma   90.00
#
_symmetry.space_group_name_H-M   'P 1'
#
loop_
_entity.id
_entity.type
_entity.pdbx_description
1 polymer ?
#
loop_
_entity_poly.entity_id
_entity_poly.type
_entity_poly.pdbx_seq_one_letter_code
_entity_poly.pdbx_strand_id
1 'polypeptide(L)'
;MKLFFILGNQLFPSKYLDRFKKDHIFFMAEDNGLCTYEKHHKQKILLFLSSMRSYADKLKKNKFKLEYIKIEDKEFKDDYLKKLKKIINSKKIKEISSFEIEDKFFEKKISQFLKKEKINWNVVQTPMFLNSRDEFKNYLGKSKKPFMATFYKEVRKKSGILMGADGNPIGGKWSFDEDNRNKLPKDISIPKFPKINETNHTKKLKPIVEKLFNDHPGSTENFWLATEFDDVVKLLNFFIKEKSNLFGDYEDAVNQKDNILFHSALSPYINLGLITPELIIQKVLDFHKKNKIRMNSLEGYIRQVIGWREFMRGIYQSYSEEMETK
;
A
#
# COMPACT_ATOMS: atom_id res chain seq x y z
N MET A 1 -14.04 -7.77 25.87
CA MET A 1 -14.02 -6.73 24.83
C MET A 1 -12.91 -7.11 23.85
N LYS A 2 -13.08 -6.86 22.54
CA LYS A 2 -12.10 -7.18 21.52
C LYS A 2 -11.44 -5.89 21.00
N LEU A 3 -10.21 -5.99 20.52
CA LEU A 3 -9.45 -4.89 19.95
C LEU A 3 -9.09 -5.22 18.49
N PHE A 4 -9.19 -4.23 17.61
CA PHE A 4 -8.59 -4.29 16.29
C PHE A 4 -7.51 -3.21 16.19
N PHE A 5 -6.22 -3.57 16.10
CA PHE A 5 -5.20 -2.57 15.86
C PHE A 5 -4.94 -2.39 14.35
N ILE A 6 -4.71 -1.15 13.96
CA ILE A 6 -4.47 -0.74 12.59
C ILE A 6 -3.11 -0.05 12.54
N LEU A 7 -2.19 -0.54 11.72
CA LEU A 7 -0.88 0.08 11.52
C LEU A 7 -0.94 1.22 10.51
N GLY A 8 0.05 2.10 10.53
CA GLY A 8 0.12 3.26 9.63
C GLY A 8 0.18 2.93 8.14
N ASN A 9 0.50 1.69 7.78
CA ASN A 9 0.45 1.16 6.42
C ASN A 9 -0.77 0.27 6.14
N GLN A 10 -1.85 0.38 6.94
CA GLN A 10 -3.05 -0.44 6.82
C GLN A 10 -4.33 0.43 6.79
N LEU A 11 -4.25 1.60 6.15
CA LEU A 11 -5.32 2.60 6.11
C LEU A 11 -6.38 2.25 5.03
N PHE A 12 -6.83 1.01 5.03
CA PHE A 12 -7.74 0.48 4.02
C PHE A 12 -9.14 1.09 4.13
N PRO A 13 -9.91 1.15 3.02
CA PRO A 13 -11.31 1.56 3.05
C PRO A 13 -12.09 0.86 4.17
N SER A 14 -12.91 1.63 4.90
CA SER A 14 -13.60 1.15 6.12
C SER A 14 -14.48 -0.09 5.90
N LYS A 15 -14.91 -0.36 4.65
CA LYS A 15 -15.65 -1.59 4.30
C LYS A 15 -14.96 -2.89 4.78
N TYR A 16 -13.62 -2.90 4.84
CA TYR A 16 -12.85 -4.05 5.33
C TYR A 16 -12.89 -4.22 6.86
N LEU A 17 -13.35 -3.17 7.58
CA LEU A 17 -13.48 -3.15 9.03
C LEU A 17 -14.93 -3.29 9.51
N ASP A 18 -15.93 -3.17 8.63
CA ASP A 18 -17.35 -3.08 9.01
C ASP A 18 -17.82 -4.28 9.83
N ARG A 19 -17.34 -5.48 9.53
CA ARG A 19 -17.69 -6.69 10.29
C ARG A 19 -17.22 -6.69 11.74
N PHE A 20 -16.21 -5.88 12.07
CA PHE A 20 -15.62 -5.76 13.41
C PHE A 20 -16.21 -4.61 14.22
N LYS A 21 -16.98 -3.72 13.60
CA LYS A 21 -17.42 -2.44 14.16
C LYS A 21 -18.28 -2.60 15.42
N LYS A 22 -19.05 -3.68 15.53
CA LYS A 22 -20.00 -3.89 16.63
C LYS A 22 -19.33 -4.26 17.95
N ASP A 23 -18.30 -5.10 17.90
CA ASP A 23 -17.70 -5.78 19.04
C ASP A 23 -16.25 -5.44 19.33
N HIS A 24 -15.60 -4.64 18.45
CA HIS A 24 -14.22 -4.21 18.62
C HIS A 24 -14.09 -2.72 18.97
N ILE A 25 -13.07 -2.42 19.77
CA ILE A 25 -12.44 -1.10 19.83
C ILE A 25 -11.31 -1.12 18.80
N PHE A 26 -11.15 -0.03 18.06
CA PHE A 26 -10.07 0.14 17.11
C PHE A 26 -8.93 0.92 17.77
N PHE A 27 -7.70 0.54 17.47
CA PHE A 27 -6.52 1.19 18.03
C PHE A 27 -5.56 1.57 16.91
N MET A 28 -5.11 2.81 16.93
CA MET A 28 -4.04 3.35 16.10
C MET A 28 -3.06 4.14 16.95
N ALA A 29 -1.80 4.14 16.58
CA ALA A 29 -0.79 4.95 17.27
C ALA A 29 0.24 5.49 16.27
N GLU A 30 0.48 6.79 16.31
CA GLU A 30 1.70 7.38 15.81
C GLU A 30 2.82 6.91 16.76
N ASP A 31 3.95 6.49 16.19
CA ASP A 31 4.99 5.81 16.96
C ASP A 31 6.39 6.31 16.60
N ASN A 32 7.12 6.77 17.62
CA ASN A 32 8.47 7.28 17.42
C ASN A 32 9.42 6.20 16.89
N GLY A 33 9.35 4.99 17.46
CA GLY A 33 10.22 3.88 17.04
C GLY A 33 9.99 3.49 15.59
N LEU A 34 8.74 3.45 15.13
CA LEU A 34 8.40 3.18 13.73
C LEU A 34 8.78 4.33 12.78
N CYS A 35 8.94 5.56 13.29
CA CYS A 35 9.45 6.68 12.51
C CYS A 35 10.97 6.73 12.44
N THR A 36 11.68 6.09 13.36
CA THR A 36 13.14 6.30 13.60
C THR A 36 14.00 5.03 13.55
N TYR A 37 13.42 3.83 13.31
CA TYR A 37 14.23 2.61 13.15
C TYR A 37 15.18 2.70 11.94
N GLU A 38 14.83 3.55 10.97
CA GLU A 38 15.66 4.00 9.85
C GLU A 38 15.53 5.53 9.73
N LYS A 39 16.54 6.19 9.16
CA LYS A 39 16.44 7.63 8.86
C LYS A 39 15.57 7.90 7.63
N HIS A 40 14.26 7.73 7.79
CA HIS A 40 13.30 7.97 6.73
C HIS A 40 13.31 9.44 6.29
N HIS A 41 13.11 9.70 5.01
CA HIS A 41 12.90 11.06 4.49
C HIS A 41 11.70 11.72 5.18
N LYS A 42 11.81 13.00 5.55
CA LYS A 42 10.75 13.76 6.27
C LYS A 42 9.40 13.75 5.57
N GLN A 43 9.36 13.80 4.23
CA GLN A 43 8.09 13.66 3.49
C GLN A 43 7.44 12.29 3.65
N LYS A 44 8.22 11.21 3.80
CA LYS A 44 7.65 9.88 4.10
C LYS A 44 6.99 9.87 5.47
N ILE A 45 7.64 10.42 6.49
CA ILE A 45 7.07 10.53 7.84
C ILE A 45 5.81 11.39 7.81
N LEU A 46 5.85 12.55 7.15
CA LEU A 46 4.70 13.44 7.00
C LEU A 46 3.53 12.77 6.29
N LEU A 47 3.80 12.00 5.21
CA LEU A 47 2.79 11.24 4.50
C LEU A 47 2.06 10.24 5.42
N PHE A 48 2.82 9.45 6.18
CA PHE A 48 2.25 8.48 7.11
C PHE A 48 1.38 9.15 8.17
N LEU A 49 1.93 10.11 8.89
CA LEU A 49 1.23 10.77 10.00
C LEU A 49 -0.01 11.54 9.52
N SER A 50 0.10 12.28 8.43
CA SER A 50 -1.05 12.98 7.83
C SER A 50 -2.16 12.02 7.41
N SER A 51 -1.79 10.92 6.71
CA SER A 51 -2.76 9.93 6.25
C SER A 51 -3.42 9.20 7.43
N MET A 52 -2.67 8.87 8.47
CA MET A 52 -3.22 8.26 9.69
C MET A 52 -4.25 9.18 10.35
N ARG A 53 -4.01 10.48 10.44
CA ARG A 53 -4.94 11.46 11.02
C ARG A 53 -6.21 11.62 10.19
N SER A 54 -6.07 11.79 8.87
CA SER A 54 -7.22 11.84 7.97
C SER A 54 -8.05 10.55 8.04
N TYR A 55 -7.40 9.41 8.12
CA TYR A 55 -8.06 8.12 8.27
C TYR A 55 -8.78 7.98 9.61
N ALA A 56 -8.15 8.40 10.71
CA ALA A 56 -8.75 8.41 12.04
C ALA A 56 -10.02 9.26 12.08
N ASP A 57 -10.01 10.44 11.46
CA ASP A 57 -11.20 11.30 11.34
C ASP A 57 -12.32 10.62 10.56
N LYS A 58 -11.97 9.95 9.46
CA LYS A 58 -12.92 9.16 8.66
C LYS A 58 -13.54 8.02 9.46
N LEU A 59 -12.74 7.28 10.22
CA LEU A 59 -13.26 6.21 11.11
C LEU A 59 -14.20 6.76 12.17
N LYS A 60 -13.85 7.89 12.83
CA LYS A 60 -14.71 8.55 13.83
C LYS A 60 -16.01 9.04 13.18
N LYS A 61 -15.95 9.69 12.03
CA LYS A 61 -17.14 10.12 11.27
C LYS A 61 -18.06 8.93 10.95
N ASN A 62 -17.49 7.78 10.65
CA ASN A 62 -18.21 6.54 10.42
C ASN A 62 -18.57 5.79 11.72
N LYS A 63 -18.48 6.45 12.90
CA LYS A 63 -18.88 5.91 14.21
C LYS A 63 -18.12 4.63 14.63
N PHE A 64 -16.84 4.48 14.24
CA PHE A 64 -15.95 3.47 14.81
C PHE A 64 -15.44 3.92 16.17
N LYS A 65 -15.40 3.02 17.16
CA LYS A 65 -14.85 3.30 18.49
C LYS A 65 -13.33 3.27 18.40
N LEU A 66 -12.68 4.42 18.16
CA LEU A 66 -11.25 4.54 17.92
C LEU A 66 -10.52 5.18 19.09
N GLU A 67 -9.52 4.48 19.61
CA GLU A 67 -8.46 4.99 20.49
C GLU A 67 -7.25 5.33 19.60
N TYR A 68 -6.76 6.56 19.67
CA TYR A 68 -5.68 7.02 18.78
C TYR A 68 -4.66 7.85 19.55
N ILE A 69 -3.41 7.39 19.55
CA ILE A 69 -2.27 8.09 20.14
C ILE A 69 -1.59 8.91 19.05
N LYS A 70 -1.38 10.19 19.32
CA LYS A 70 -0.77 11.16 18.42
C LYS A 70 0.65 11.52 18.83
N ILE A 71 1.40 12.16 17.94
CA ILE A 71 2.77 12.63 18.16
C ILE A 71 2.88 13.64 19.32
N GLU A 72 1.80 14.36 19.61
CA GLU A 72 1.72 15.32 20.72
C GLU A 72 1.48 14.66 22.08
N ASP A 73 1.04 13.41 22.10
CA ASP A 73 0.74 12.67 23.31
C ASP A 73 2.03 12.19 24.00
N LYS A 74 2.03 12.15 25.34
CA LYS A 74 3.18 11.68 26.11
C LYS A 74 3.63 10.25 25.79
N GLU A 75 2.69 9.42 25.35
CA GLU A 75 2.89 8.04 24.96
C GLU A 75 3.59 7.90 23.58
N PHE A 76 3.70 8.94 22.81
CA PHE A 76 4.34 8.88 21.46
C PHE A 76 5.72 8.23 21.48
N LYS A 77 6.55 8.56 22.48
CA LYS A 77 7.93 8.04 22.64
C LYS A 77 7.99 6.63 23.23
N ASP A 78 6.89 6.12 23.78
CA ASP A 78 6.85 4.74 24.29
C ASP A 78 6.99 3.75 23.12
N ASP A 79 7.57 2.56 23.38
CA ASP A 79 7.58 1.45 22.42
C ASP A 79 6.14 1.05 22.05
N TYR A 80 5.93 0.63 20.81
CA TYR A 80 4.61 0.27 20.30
C TYR A 80 3.92 -0.81 21.16
N LEU A 81 4.68 -1.82 21.62
CA LEU A 81 4.12 -2.87 22.48
C LEU A 81 3.67 -2.34 23.84
N LYS A 82 4.38 -1.32 24.39
CA LYS A 82 3.98 -0.66 25.65
C LYS A 82 2.65 0.08 25.48
N LYS A 83 2.47 0.77 24.35
CA LYS A 83 1.19 1.41 23.99
C LYS A 83 0.07 0.38 23.88
N LEU A 84 0.34 -0.72 23.17
CA LEU A 84 -0.61 -1.82 22.99
C LEU A 84 -0.96 -2.48 24.35
N LYS A 85 0.03 -2.73 25.20
CA LYS A 85 -0.20 -3.27 26.56
C LYS A 85 -1.07 -2.37 27.41
N LYS A 86 -0.86 -1.06 27.33
CA LYS A 86 -1.66 -0.08 28.09
C LYS A 86 -3.14 -0.17 27.73
N ILE A 87 -3.49 -0.25 26.43
CA ILE A 87 -4.90 -0.37 26.03
C ILE A 87 -5.48 -1.75 26.35
N ILE A 88 -4.69 -2.83 26.19
CA ILE A 88 -5.10 -4.18 26.60
C ILE A 88 -5.54 -4.19 28.06
N ASN A 89 -4.71 -3.65 28.95
CA ASN A 89 -4.98 -3.64 30.39
C ASN A 89 -6.16 -2.72 30.76
N SER A 90 -6.19 -1.49 30.24
CA SER A 90 -7.24 -0.51 30.57
C SER A 90 -8.63 -0.94 30.09
N LYS A 91 -8.72 -1.65 28.98
CA LYS A 91 -10.00 -2.12 28.41
C LYS A 91 -10.25 -3.61 28.68
N LYS A 92 -9.36 -4.29 29.42
CA LYS A 92 -9.45 -5.73 29.74
C LYS A 92 -9.65 -6.59 28.48
N ILE A 93 -8.82 -6.33 27.44
CA ILE A 93 -8.87 -7.02 26.17
C ILE A 93 -8.36 -8.46 26.31
N LYS A 94 -9.08 -9.43 25.74
CA LYS A 94 -8.69 -10.85 25.70
C LYS A 94 -8.47 -11.39 24.29
N GLU A 95 -8.96 -10.67 23.31
CA GLU A 95 -8.85 -11.05 21.88
C GLU A 95 -8.47 -9.82 21.06
N ILE A 96 -7.50 -9.99 20.19
CA ILE A 96 -7.01 -8.95 19.28
C ILE A 96 -7.14 -9.43 17.85
N SER A 97 -7.61 -8.55 16.97
CA SER A 97 -7.59 -8.73 15.53
C SER A 97 -6.67 -7.71 14.88
N SER A 98 -6.07 -8.06 13.76
CA SER A 98 -5.37 -7.14 12.86
C SER A 98 -5.37 -7.70 11.44
N PHE A 99 -5.07 -6.87 10.46
CA PHE A 99 -4.64 -7.40 9.16
C PHE A 99 -3.27 -8.08 9.27
N GLU A 100 -2.94 -8.96 8.32
CA GLU A 100 -1.59 -9.50 8.15
C GLU A 100 -0.57 -8.35 8.20
N ILE A 101 0.52 -8.56 8.94
CA ILE A 101 1.62 -7.58 9.02
C ILE A 101 2.67 -8.02 7.99
N GLU A 102 2.96 -7.17 7.02
CA GLU A 102 3.90 -7.52 5.94
C GLU A 102 5.36 -7.45 6.37
N ASP A 103 5.70 -6.62 7.37
CA ASP A 103 7.02 -6.60 8.00
C ASP A 103 7.18 -7.81 8.92
N LYS A 104 8.02 -8.78 8.52
CA LYS A 104 8.24 -10.03 9.25
C LYS A 104 8.79 -9.81 10.66
N PHE A 105 9.68 -8.84 10.85
CA PHE A 105 10.27 -8.54 12.15
C PHE A 105 9.22 -8.01 13.11
N PHE A 106 8.42 -7.08 12.64
CA PHE A 106 7.35 -6.51 13.44
C PHE A 106 6.22 -7.52 13.71
N GLU A 107 5.85 -8.35 12.73
CA GLU A 107 4.91 -9.46 12.90
C GLU A 107 5.37 -10.44 13.99
N LYS A 108 6.65 -10.84 13.95
CA LYS A 108 7.28 -11.72 14.97
C LYS A 108 7.25 -11.07 16.35
N LYS A 109 7.59 -9.76 16.44
CA LYS A 109 7.55 -8.98 17.67
C LYS A 109 6.15 -8.95 18.30
N ILE A 110 5.13 -8.67 17.50
CA ILE A 110 3.71 -8.68 17.93
C ILE A 110 3.29 -10.09 18.36
N SER A 111 3.60 -11.12 17.56
CA SER A 111 3.24 -12.51 17.86
C SER A 111 3.81 -12.97 19.20
N GLN A 112 5.10 -12.74 19.44
CA GLN A 112 5.76 -13.09 20.70
C GLN A 112 5.16 -12.36 21.89
N PHE A 113 4.87 -11.06 21.74
CA PHE A 113 4.24 -10.25 22.77
C PHE A 113 2.85 -10.79 23.13
N LEU A 114 1.96 -11.00 22.15
CA LEU A 114 0.61 -11.47 22.39
C LEU A 114 0.56 -12.87 23.00
N LYS A 115 1.49 -13.76 22.58
CA LYS A 115 1.66 -15.09 23.18
C LYS A 115 2.08 -14.98 24.66
N LYS A 116 3.01 -14.09 25.00
CA LYS A 116 3.45 -13.83 26.38
C LYS A 116 2.30 -13.29 27.24
N GLU A 117 1.51 -12.38 26.71
CA GLU A 117 0.34 -11.79 27.41
C GLU A 117 -0.89 -12.73 27.42
N LYS A 118 -0.79 -13.92 26.82
CA LYS A 118 -1.89 -14.90 26.67
C LYS A 118 -3.15 -14.32 26.00
N ILE A 119 -2.94 -13.48 25.00
CA ILE A 119 -3.99 -12.84 24.19
C ILE A 119 -4.18 -13.64 22.91
N ASN A 120 -5.42 -13.98 22.57
CA ASN A 120 -5.76 -14.61 21.29
C ASN A 120 -5.62 -13.59 20.16
N TRP A 121 -4.85 -13.94 19.12
CA TRP A 121 -4.63 -13.09 17.95
C TRP A 121 -5.30 -13.65 16.71
N ASN A 122 -6.29 -12.93 16.18
CA ASN A 122 -6.99 -13.23 14.94
C ASN A 122 -6.39 -12.40 13.80
N VAL A 123 -5.63 -13.03 12.92
CA VAL A 123 -5.00 -12.40 11.76
C VAL A 123 -5.96 -12.44 10.58
N VAL A 124 -6.27 -11.29 10.02
CA VAL A 124 -7.16 -11.11 8.87
C VAL A 124 -6.33 -10.92 7.62
N GLN A 125 -6.67 -11.60 6.54
CA GLN A 125 -6.02 -11.41 5.25
C GLN A 125 -6.02 -9.92 4.86
N THR A 126 -4.85 -9.42 4.45
CA THR A 126 -4.68 -8.02 4.07
C THR A 126 -5.28 -7.73 2.69
N PRO A 127 -6.03 -6.63 2.50
CA PRO A 127 -6.44 -6.18 1.18
C PRO A 127 -5.31 -5.47 0.39
N MET A 128 -4.12 -5.40 0.96
CA MET A 128 -2.95 -4.80 0.30
C MET A 128 -2.46 -5.63 -0.91
N PHE A 129 -2.79 -6.91 -0.94
CA PHE A 129 -2.41 -7.86 -1.98
C PHE A 129 -3.61 -8.70 -2.41
N LEU A 130 -3.64 -9.13 -3.67
CA LEU A 130 -4.70 -9.97 -4.22
C LEU A 130 -4.48 -11.45 -3.92
N ASN A 131 -3.23 -11.88 -3.85
CA ASN A 131 -2.88 -13.26 -3.53
C ASN A 131 -2.55 -13.40 -2.04
N SER A 132 -3.00 -14.50 -1.43
CA SER A 132 -2.60 -14.85 -0.07
C SER A 132 -1.13 -15.32 -0.02
N ARG A 133 -0.57 -15.35 1.19
CA ARG A 133 0.79 -15.92 1.41
C ARG A 133 0.84 -17.40 1.02
N ASP A 134 -0.23 -18.15 1.27
CA ASP A 134 -0.28 -19.58 0.96
C ASP A 134 -0.39 -19.84 -0.56
N GLU A 135 -1.02 -18.96 -1.30
CA GLU A 135 -1.05 -19.06 -2.77
C GLU A 135 0.34 -18.93 -3.39
N PHE A 136 1.18 -18.02 -2.87
CA PHE A 136 2.55 -17.93 -3.32
C PHE A 136 3.39 -19.15 -2.90
N LYS A 137 3.21 -19.67 -1.68
CA LYS A 137 3.85 -20.93 -1.25
C LYS A 137 3.45 -22.12 -2.14
N ASN A 138 2.17 -22.21 -2.51
CA ASN A 138 1.69 -23.24 -3.42
C ASN A 138 2.30 -23.12 -4.82
N TYR A 139 2.50 -21.88 -5.31
CA TYR A 139 3.25 -21.64 -6.54
C TYR A 139 4.71 -22.13 -6.42
N LEU A 140 5.40 -21.79 -5.35
CA LEU A 140 6.78 -22.24 -5.11
C LEU A 140 6.89 -23.77 -5.02
N GLY A 141 5.92 -24.45 -4.39
CA GLY A 141 5.88 -25.91 -4.29
C GLY A 141 5.81 -26.63 -5.65
N LYS A 142 5.34 -25.93 -6.70
CA LYS A 142 5.26 -26.45 -8.07
C LYS A 142 6.45 -26.04 -8.94
N SER A 143 7.24 -25.07 -8.51
CA SER A 143 8.26 -24.43 -9.32
C SER A 143 9.66 -24.71 -8.78
N LYS A 144 10.58 -25.20 -9.59
CA LYS A 144 11.98 -25.44 -9.18
C LYS A 144 12.72 -24.14 -8.82
N LYS A 145 12.35 -23.04 -9.46
CA LYS A 145 12.88 -21.69 -9.21
C LYS A 145 11.73 -20.68 -9.31
N PRO A 146 11.66 -19.69 -8.41
CA PRO A 146 10.69 -18.61 -8.56
C PRO A 146 11.00 -17.79 -9.82
N PHE A 147 9.99 -17.58 -10.65
CA PHE A 147 10.10 -16.79 -11.87
C PHE A 147 8.82 -15.96 -12.08
N MET A 148 8.97 -14.64 -12.12
CA MET A 148 7.84 -13.71 -12.15
C MET A 148 6.85 -14.01 -13.29
N ALA A 149 7.32 -14.30 -14.50
CA ALA A 149 6.43 -14.53 -15.63
C ALA A 149 5.55 -15.78 -15.47
N THR A 150 6.05 -16.87 -14.84
CA THR A 150 5.23 -18.05 -14.55
C THR A 150 4.22 -17.80 -13.45
N PHE A 151 4.63 -17.12 -12.38
CA PHE A 151 3.71 -16.68 -11.33
C PHE A 151 2.59 -15.79 -11.89
N TYR A 152 2.92 -14.79 -12.69
CA TYR A 152 1.97 -13.89 -13.32
C TYR A 152 0.95 -14.62 -14.21
N LYS A 153 1.39 -15.63 -14.98
CA LYS A 153 0.49 -16.48 -15.76
C LYS A 153 -0.51 -17.22 -14.87
N GLU A 154 -0.06 -17.79 -13.74
CA GLU A 154 -0.95 -18.48 -12.78
C GLU A 154 -1.95 -17.51 -12.16
N VAL A 155 -1.50 -16.32 -11.75
CA VAL A 155 -2.36 -15.27 -11.20
C VAL A 155 -3.44 -14.85 -12.20
N ARG A 156 -3.08 -14.62 -13.48
CA ARG A 156 -4.05 -14.27 -14.53
C ARG A 156 -5.07 -15.37 -14.78
N LYS A 157 -4.62 -16.62 -14.89
CA LYS A 157 -5.52 -17.78 -15.09
C LYS A 157 -6.52 -17.92 -13.95
N LYS A 158 -6.06 -17.76 -12.71
CA LYS A 158 -6.88 -17.87 -11.52
C LYS A 158 -7.90 -16.72 -11.40
N SER A 159 -7.45 -15.48 -11.62
CA SER A 159 -8.28 -14.28 -11.44
C SER A 159 -9.17 -13.95 -12.64
N GLY A 160 -8.91 -14.55 -13.80
CA GLY A 160 -9.57 -14.18 -15.06
C GLY A 160 -9.14 -12.81 -15.61
N ILE A 161 -8.18 -12.14 -15.01
CA ILE A 161 -7.74 -10.80 -15.42
C ILE A 161 -7.02 -10.89 -16.78
N LEU A 162 -7.53 -10.16 -17.79
CA LEU A 162 -7.08 -10.18 -19.18
C LEU A 162 -7.08 -11.59 -19.79
N MET A 163 -8.05 -12.42 -19.43
CA MET A 163 -8.25 -13.75 -19.99
C MET A 163 -9.51 -13.78 -20.85
N GLY A 164 -9.41 -14.40 -22.00
CA GLY A 164 -10.56 -14.70 -22.87
C GLY A 164 -11.40 -15.87 -22.34
N ALA A 165 -12.61 -16.03 -22.86
CA ALA A 165 -13.49 -17.14 -22.52
C ALA A 165 -12.90 -18.52 -22.92
N ASP A 166 -11.99 -18.53 -23.88
CA ASP A 166 -11.23 -19.68 -24.36
C ASP A 166 -10.04 -20.09 -23.45
N GLY A 167 -9.82 -19.34 -22.35
CA GLY A 167 -8.70 -19.55 -21.44
C GLY A 167 -7.36 -19.00 -21.95
N ASN A 168 -7.35 -18.31 -23.08
CA ASN A 168 -6.16 -17.67 -23.63
C ASN A 168 -6.03 -16.21 -23.16
N PRO A 169 -4.80 -15.64 -23.15
CA PRO A 169 -4.62 -14.25 -22.78
C PRO A 169 -5.23 -13.32 -23.86
N ILE A 170 -5.98 -12.30 -23.43
CA ILE A 170 -6.48 -11.26 -24.32
C ILE A 170 -5.29 -10.57 -24.99
N GLY A 171 -5.38 -10.37 -26.31
CA GLY A 171 -4.28 -9.85 -27.14
C GLY A 171 -3.29 -10.90 -27.61
N GLY A 172 -3.50 -12.20 -27.33
CA GLY A 172 -2.71 -13.33 -27.84
C GLY A 172 -1.35 -13.53 -27.18
N LYS A 173 -0.91 -12.60 -26.33
CA LYS A 173 0.39 -12.68 -25.63
C LYS A 173 0.22 -12.63 -24.12
N TRP A 174 1.08 -13.33 -23.37
CA TRP A 174 1.13 -13.25 -21.92
C TRP A 174 1.80 -11.97 -21.40
N SER A 175 2.68 -11.37 -22.19
CA SER A 175 3.39 -10.13 -21.91
C SER A 175 3.65 -9.37 -23.18
N PHE A 176 3.56 -8.05 -23.10
CA PHE A 176 3.90 -7.10 -24.16
C PHE A 176 5.15 -6.29 -23.81
N ASP A 177 6.00 -6.79 -22.91
CA ASP A 177 7.20 -6.11 -22.40
C ASP A 177 8.17 -5.66 -23.51
N GLU A 178 8.28 -6.45 -24.57
CA GLU A 178 9.10 -6.11 -25.74
C GLU A 178 8.65 -4.83 -26.46
N ASP A 179 7.34 -4.52 -26.37
CA ASP A 179 6.75 -3.34 -27.00
C ASP A 179 6.86 -2.08 -26.09
N ASN A 180 7.41 -2.21 -24.86
CA ASN A 180 7.35 -1.22 -23.79
C ASN A 180 8.68 -0.45 -23.55
N ARG A 181 9.61 -0.47 -24.50
CA ARG A 181 10.97 0.11 -24.35
C ARG A 181 11.26 1.22 -25.35
N ASN A 182 10.24 2.02 -25.68
CA ASN A 182 10.40 3.08 -26.66
C ASN A 182 11.12 4.30 -26.06
N LYS A 183 11.94 4.96 -26.89
CA LYS A 183 12.54 6.25 -26.52
C LYS A 183 11.46 7.33 -26.50
N LEU A 184 11.53 8.21 -25.49
CA LEU A 184 10.64 9.35 -25.40
C LEU A 184 10.89 10.34 -26.55
N PRO A 185 9.90 10.65 -27.40
CA PRO A 185 10.04 11.67 -28.43
C PRO A 185 10.32 13.06 -27.82
N LYS A 186 11.11 13.88 -28.53
CA LYS A 186 11.51 15.22 -28.03
C LYS A 186 10.34 16.17 -27.83
N ASP A 187 9.31 16.03 -28.63
CA ASP A 187 8.13 16.91 -28.72
C ASP A 187 6.88 16.31 -28.08
N ILE A 188 7.01 15.20 -27.36
CA ILE A 188 5.86 14.56 -26.70
C ILE A 188 5.31 15.44 -25.59
N SER A 189 3.99 15.66 -25.62
CA SER A 189 3.30 16.35 -24.54
C SER A 189 3.07 15.41 -23.36
N ILE A 190 3.64 15.74 -22.18
CA ILE A 190 3.46 14.97 -20.96
C ILE A 190 2.34 15.62 -20.14
N PRO A 191 1.23 14.91 -19.85
CA PRO A 191 0.16 15.46 -19.03
C PRO A 191 0.67 15.85 -17.63
N LYS A 192 0.45 17.11 -17.25
CA LYS A 192 0.91 17.65 -15.95
C LYS A 192 0.24 16.93 -14.79
N PHE A 193 1.05 16.49 -13.83
CA PHE A 193 0.53 15.82 -12.63
C PHE A 193 -0.38 16.78 -11.83
N PRO A 194 -1.56 16.33 -11.37
CA PRO A 194 -2.49 17.19 -10.64
C PRO A 194 -1.90 17.70 -9.33
N LYS A 195 -2.10 18.98 -9.06
CA LYS A 195 -1.74 19.55 -7.76
C LYS A 195 -2.70 19.04 -6.69
N ILE A 196 -2.15 18.46 -5.63
CA ILE A 196 -2.91 18.06 -4.44
C ILE A 196 -2.81 19.15 -3.38
N ASN A 197 -3.94 19.49 -2.79
CA ASN A 197 -3.97 20.45 -1.69
C ASN A 197 -3.61 19.77 -0.37
N GLU A 198 -2.76 20.42 0.41
CA GLU A 198 -2.42 19.95 1.74
C GLU A 198 -3.63 20.00 2.68
N THR A 199 -3.87 18.92 3.41
CA THR A 199 -4.91 18.91 4.45
C THR A 199 -4.51 19.74 5.66
N ASN A 200 -5.46 20.06 6.54
CA ASN A 200 -5.16 20.74 7.80
C ASN A 200 -4.20 19.90 8.68
N HIS A 201 -4.28 18.56 8.62
CA HIS A 201 -3.35 17.70 9.31
C HIS A 201 -1.93 17.84 8.78
N THR A 202 -1.77 17.82 7.45
CA THR A 202 -0.47 18.03 6.80
C THR A 202 0.17 19.34 7.23
N LYS A 203 -0.58 20.46 7.14
CA LYS A 203 -0.09 21.79 7.53
C LYS A 203 0.36 21.85 8.99
N LYS A 204 -0.40 21.25 9.91
CA LYS A 204 -0.05 21.21 11.34
C LYS A 204 1.15 20.32 11.65
N LEU A 205 1.32 19.23 10.91
CA LEU A 205 2.40 18.27 11.12
C LEU A 205 3.75 18.72 10.56
N LYS A 206 3.78 19.55 9.52
CA LYS A 206 5.04 20.04 8.93
C LYS A 206 6.05 20.58 9.97
N PRO A 207 5.72 21.60 10.77
CA PRO A 207 6.66 22.13 11.75
C PRO A 207 7.03 21.12 12.84
N ILE A 208 6.13 20.18 13.18
CA ILE A 208 6.40 19.12 14.16
C ILE A 208 7.42 18.13 13.60
N VAL A 209 7.23 17.67 12.36
CA VAL A 209 8.14 16.74 11.68
C VAL A 209 9.53 17.38 11.48
N GLU A 210 9.60 18.65 11.05
CA GLU A 210 10.88 19.36 10.91
C GLU A 210 11.64 19.44 12.22
N LYS A 211 10.95 19.69 13.32
CA LYS A 211 11.57 19.84 14.65
C LYS A 211 11.99 18.50 15.24
N LEU A 212 11.12 17.49 15.23
CA LEU A 212 11.34 16.21 15.91
C LEU A 212 12.28 15.27 15.15
N PHE A 213 12.31 15.38 13.83
CA PHE A 213 13.14 14.55 12.95
C PHE A 213 14.16 15.39 12.19
N ASN A 214 14.75 16.37 12.88
CA ASN A 214 15.69 17.33 12.30
C ASN A 214 16.94 16.68 11.70
N ASP A 215 17.34 15.52 12.18
CA ASP A 215 18.47 14.71 11.71
C ASP A 215 18.12 13.71 10.57
N HIS A 216 16.83 13.68 10.17
CA HIS A 216 16.35 12.89 9.04
C HIS A 216 16.54 13.62 7.71
N PRO A 217 16.74 12.89 6.58
CA PRO A 217 16.99 13.49 5.28
C PRO A 217 15.77 14.27 4.73
N GLY A 218 16.05 15.27 3.89
CA GLY A 218 15.08 16.08 3.19
C GLY A 218 14.36 17.11 4.06
N SER A 219 13.30 17.69 3.52
CA SER A 219 12.42 18.64 4.20
C SER A 219 10.96 18.32 3.90
N THR A 220 10.04 18.95 4.64
CA THR A 220 8.60 18.87 4.39
C THR A 220 8.11 19.90 3.37
N GLU A 221 9.01 20.72 2.84
CA GLU A 221 8.71 21.69 1.79
C GLU A 221 8.29 20.99 0.49
N ASN A 222 7.47 21.67 -0.31
CA ASN A 222 6.99 21.14 -1.59
C ASN A 222 6.36 19.74 -1.48
N PHE A 223 5.72 19.45 -0.35
CA PHE A 223 5.00 18.19 -0.17
C PHE A 223 3.85 18.11 -1.18
N TRP A 224 3.87 17.08 -2.02
CA TRP A 224 2.97 16.93 -3.17
C TRP A 224 2.07 15.70 -3.10
N LEU A 225 2.23 14.87 -2.06
CA LEU A 225 1.55 13.60 -1.93
C LEU A 225 0.13 13.77 -1.36
N ALA A 226 -0.81 12.98 -1.86
CA ALA A 226 -2.15 12.88 -1.31
C ALA A 226 -2.14 12.14 0.04
N THR A 227 -2.96 12.58 0.98
CA THR A 227 -3.07 11.97 2.32
C THR A 227 -4.49 11.48 2.63
N GLU A 228 -5.40 11.54 1.65
CA GLU A 228 -6.79 11.10 1.77
C GLU A 228 -7.18 10.21 0.59
N PHE A 229 -8.07 9.26 0.86
CA PHE A 229 -8.56 8.30 -0.14
C PHE A 229 -9.13 8.98 -1.40
N ASP A 230 -9.96 10.01 -1.21
CA ASP A 230 -10.65 10.65 -2.32
C ASP A 230 -9.68 11.35 -3.28
N ASP A 231 -8.60 11.94 -2.77
CA ASP A 231 -7.56 12.55 -3.60
C ASP A 231 -6.72 11.49 -4.32
N VAL A 232 -6.43 10.36 -3.66
CA VAL A 232 -5.76 9.23 -4.32
C VAL A 232 -6.61 8.67 -5.47
N VAL A 233 -7.94 8.59 -5.29
CA VAL A 233 -8.86 8.17 -6.36
C VAL A 233 -8.87 9.18 -7.52
N LYS A 234 -8.78 10.48 -7.24
CA LYS A 234 -8.61 11.51 -8.30
C LYS A 234 -7.31 11.31 -9.09
N LEU A 235 -6.20 11.01 -8.41
CA LEU A 235 -4.92 10.70 -9.06
C LEU A 235 -5.00 9.45 -9.94
N LEU A 236 -5.65 8.39 -9.45
CA LEU A 236 -5.90 7.20 -10.26
C LEU A 236 -6.74 7.50 -11.50
N ASN A 237 -7.84 8.25 -11.34
CA ASN A 237 -8.70 8.61 -12.46
C ASN A 237 -7.96 9.49 -13.50
N PHE A 238 -7.11 10.42 -13.03
CA PHE A 238 -6.25 11.21 -13.90
C PHE A 238 -5.27 10.32 -14.68
N PHE A 239 -4.55 9.43 -14.00
CA PHE A 239 -3.65 8.49 -14.65
C PHE A 239 -4.37 7.67 -15.74
N ILE A 240 -5.51 7.08 -15.39
CA ILE A 240 -6.29 6.24 -16.31
C ILE A 240 -6.69 7.03 -17.56
N LYS A 241 -7.17 8.27 -17.38
CA LYS A 241 -7.69 9.08 -18.48
C LYS A 241 -6.58 9.68 -19.35
N GLU A 242 -5.55 10.23 -18.73
CA GLU A 242 -4.59 11.10 -19.42
C GLU A 242 -3.27 10.39 -19.78
N LYS A 243 -2.88 9.34 -19.02
CA LYS A 243 -1.56 8.73 -19.14
C LYS A 243 -1.56 7.26 -19.52
N SER A 244 -2.61 6.52 -19.15
CA SER A 244 -2.60 5.06 -19.24
C SER A 244 -2.38 4.52 -20.65
N ASN A 245 -2.82 5.24 -21.67
CA ASN A 245 -2.69 4.80 -23.07
C ASN A 245 -1.25 4.78 -23.58
N LEU A 246 -0.38 5.61 -23.01
CA LEU A 246 1.05 5.69 -23.36
C LEU A 246 1.97 5.11 -22.27
N PHE A 247 1.40 4.56 -21.20
CA PHE A 247 2.16 3.98 -20.11
C PHE A 247 3.13 2.90 -20.62
N GLY A 248 2.64 1.93 -21.39
CA GLY A 248 3.47 0.84 -21.89
C GLY A 248 4.61 1.32 -22.76
N ASP A 249 4.34 2.17 -23.74
CA ASP A 249 5.37 2.66 -24.67
C ASP A 249 6.56 3.28 -23.93
N TYR A 250 6.33 3.99 -22.85
CA TYR A 250 7.32 4.78 -22.13
C TYR A 250 7.53 4.36 -20.68
N GLU A 251 7.21 3.11 -20.33
CA GLU A 251 7.36 2.54 -18.98
C GLU A 251 8.80 2.70 -18.46
N ASP A 252 9.80 2.43 -19.34
CA ASP A 252 11.23 2.50 -18.99
C ASP A 252 11.89 3.83 -19.40
N ALA A 253 11.13 4.81 -19.91
CA ALA A 253 11.69 6.07 -20.36
C ALA A 253 12.15 6.95 -19.17
N VAL A 254 13.21 7.72 -19.38
CA VAL A 254 13.76 8.67 -18.42
C VAL A 254 13.79 10.07 -19.03
N ASN A 255 13.46 11.08 -18.24
CA ASN A 255 13.51 12.48 -18.64
C ASN A 255 14.05 13.36 -17.50
N GLN A 256 14.92 14.33 -17.82
CA GLN A 256 15.51 15.22 -16.82
C GLN A 256 14.53 16.28 -16.27
N LYS A 257 13.47 16.60 -17.01
CA LYS A 257 12.52 17.67 -16.68
C LYS A 257 11.24 17.17 -16.00
N ASP A 258 10.91 15.88 -16.15
CA ASP A 258 9.72 15.25 -15.58
C ASP A 258 10.09 13.86 -15.07
N ASN A 259 9.96 13.65 -13.76
CA ASN A 259 10.30 12.39 -13.10
C ASN A 259 9.11 11.44 -12.93
N ILE A 260 7.92 11.82 -13.39
CA ILE A 260 6.72 10.98 -13.32
C ILE A 260 6.35 10.44 -14.70
N LEU A 261 6.54 11.24 -15.76
CA LEU A 261 6.20 10.90 -17.13
C LEU A 261 4.77 10.33 -17.26
N PHE A 262 4.67 9.12 -17.80
CA PHE A 262 3.40 8.40 -17.98
C PHE A 262 3.08 7.44 -16.83
N HIS A 263 3.82 7.47 -15.72
CA HIS A 263 3.55 6.64 -14.54
C HIS A 263 2.35 7.14 -13.72
N SER A 264 1.76 6.22 -12.96
CA SER A 264 0.63 6.51 -12.08
C SER A 264 1.04 7.19 -10.77
N ALA A 265 2.29 6.99 -10.33
CA ALA A 265 2.81 7.43 -9.03
C ALA A 265 1.95 6.98 -7.82
N LEU A 266 1.27 5.82 -7.91
CA LEU A 266 0.36 5.34 -6.88
C LEU A 266 1.01 4.45 -5.82
N SER A 267 2.27 4.04 -5.99
CA SER A 267 2.94 3.11 -5.06
C SER A 267 2.95 3.57 -3.59
N PRO A 268 3.16 4.86 -3.24
CA PRO A 268 3.07 5.30 -1.85
C PRO A 268 1.71 5.02 -1.23
N TYR A 269 0.63 5.23 -1.98
CA TYR A 269 -0.74 5.08 -1.50
C TYR A 269 -1.18 3.62 -1.39
N ILE A 270 -0.70 2.77 -2.30
CA ILE A 270 -0.92 1.32 -2.20
C ILE A 270 -0.21 0.79 -0.94
N ASN A 271 1.01 1.25 -0.68
CA ASN A 271 1.79 0.81 0.47
C ASN A 271 1.25 1.34 1.82
N LEU A 272 0.47 2.42 1.80
CA LEU A 272 -0.29 2.90 2.96
C LEU A 272 -1.65 2.21 3.13
N GLY A 273 -2.13 1.52 2.09
CA GLY A 273 -3.48 0.97 2.07
C GLY A 273 -4.58 1.98 1.72
N LEU A 274 -4.23 3.24 1.42
CA LEU A 274 -5.21 4.27 0.99
C LEU A 274 -5.96 3.86 -0.28
N ILE A 275 -5.33 3.08 -1.14
CA ILE A 275 -5.94 2.47 -2.31
C ILE A 275 -5.50 1.01 -2.42
N THR A 276 -6.41 0.13 -2.86
CA THR A 276 -6.10 -1.30 -3.00
C THR A 276 -5.83 -1.68 -4.45
N PRO A 277 -4.99 -2.71 -4.70
CA PRO A 277 -4.79 -3.27 -6.04
C PRO A 277 -6.10 -3.67 -6.71
N GLU A 278 -7.04 -4.24 -5.96
CA GLU A 278 -8.37 -4.59 -6.45
C GLU A 278 -9.08 -3.39 -7.09
N LEU A 279 -9.14 -2.26 -6.38
CA LEU A 279 -9.79 -1.04 -6.88
C LEU A 279 -9.08 -0.47 -8.12
N ILE A 280 -7.74 -0.51 -8.12
CA ILE A 280 -6.94 -0.05 -9.27
C ILE A 280 -7.28 -0.88 -10.51
N ILE A 281 -7.18 -2.21 -10.40
CA ILE A 281 -7.46 -3.13 -11.51
C ILE A 281 -8.89 -2.94 -12.01
N GLN A 282 -9.87 -2.91 -11.10
CA GLN A 282 -11.27 -2.71 -11.46
C GLN A 282 -11.48 -1.43 -12.29
N LYS A 283 -10.94 -0.29 -11.81
CA LYS A 283 -11.10 1.00 -12.50
C LYS A 283 -10.40 1.03 -13.87
N VAL A 284 -9.21 0.45 -13.97
CA VAL A 284 -8.46 0.38 -15.23
C VAL A 284 -9.21 -0.48 -16.26
N LEU A 285 -9.71 -1.64 -15.85
CA LEU A 285 -10.46 -2.55 -16.73
C LEU A 285 -11.81 -1.94 -17.15
N ASP A 286 -12.51 -1.28 -16.23
CA ASP A 286 -13.79 -0.62 -16.55
C ASP A 286 -13.61 0.55 -17.52
N PHE A 287 -12.51 1.29 -17.39
CA PHE A 287 -12.18 2.34 -18.35
C PHE A 287 -11.79 1.75 -19.72
N HIS A 288 -10.99 0.68 -19.75
CA HIS A 288 -10.59 -0.01 -20.98
C HIS A 288 -11.80 -0.52 -21.77
N LYS A 289 -12.81 -1.09 -21.11
CA LYS A 289 -14.04 -1.54 -21.78
C LYS A 289 -14.69 -0.45 -22.62
N LYS A 290 -14.64 0.80 -22.15
CA LYS A 290 -15.27 1.97 -22.80
C LYS A 290 -14.34 2.70 -23.78
N ASN A 291 -13.07 2.85 -23.42
CA ASN A 291 -12.12 3.77 -24.07
C ASN A 291 -10.93 3.08 -24.76
N LYS A 292 -10.84 1.74 -24.67
CA LYS A 292 -9.86 0.94 -25.42
C LYS A 292 -8.41 1.39 -25.22
N ILE A 293 -7.89 1.30 -23.97
CA ILE A 293 -6.43 1.47 -23.71
C ILE A 293 -5.65 0.50 -24.61
N ARG A 294 -4.53 0.92 -25.18
CA ARG A 294 -3.64 0.08 -25.95
C ARG A 294 -3.20 -1.15 -25.14
N MET A 295 -3.16 -2.33 -25.79
CA MET A 295 -2.97 -3.59 -25.08
C MET A 295 -1.60 -3.68 -24.37
N ASN A 296 -0.53 -3.17 -24.96
CA ASN A 296 0.80 -3.12 -24.33
C ASN A 296 0.77 -2.27 -23.04
N SER A 297 0.08 -1.14 -23.04
CA SER A 297 -0.07 -0.28 -21.87
C SER A 297 -0.98 -0.90 -20.80
N LEU A 298 -2.10 -1.49 -21.21
CA LEU A 298 -3.04 -2.15 -20.28
C LEU A 298 -2.38 -3.33 -19.58
N GLU A 299 -1.82 -4.26 -20.36
CA GLU A 299 -1.15 -5.46 -19.83
C GLU A 299 0.09 -5.05 -19.01
N GLY A 300 0.91 -4.14 -19.52
CA GLY A 300 2.10 -3.65 -18.83
C GLY A 300 1.76 -3.10 -17.45
N TYR A 301 0.74 -2.23 -17.35
CA TYR A 301 0.33 -1.68 -16.05
C TYR A 301 -0.23 -2.73 -15.10
N ILE A 302 -1.10 -3.62 -15.59
CA ILE A 302 -1.65 -4.72 -14.78
C ILE A 302 -0.52 -5.65 -14.31
N ARG A 303 0.48 -5.93 -15.16
CA ARG A 303 1.64 -6.75 -14.82
C ARG A 303 2.49 -6.14 -13.69
N GLN A 304 2.60 -4.81 -13.60
CA GLN A 304 3.25 -4.18 -12.45
C GLN A 304 2.47 -4.42 -11.16
N VAL A 305 1.14 -4.30 -11.20
CA VAL A 305 0.29 -4.40 -10.00
C VAL A 305 0.13 -5.83 -9.48
N ILE A 306 -0.17 -6.80 -10.36
CA ILE A 306 -0.46 -8.19 -9.97
C ILE A 306 0.66 -9.19 -10.30
N GLY A 307 1.63 -8.79 -11.11
CA GLY A 307 2.83 -9.58 -11.39
C GLY A 307 3.97 -9.20 -10.43
N TRP A 308 4.67 -8.13 -10.73
CA TRP A 308 5.88 -7.75 -10.00
C TRP A 308 5.62 -7.48 -8.51
N ARG A 309 4.62 -6.68 -8.17
CA ARG A 309 4.35 -6.32 -6.78
C ARG A 309 4.00 -7.54 -5.92
N GLU A 310 3.13 -8.41 -6.41
CA GLU A 310 2.73 -9.64 -5.73
C GLU A 310 3.89 -10.65 -5.66
N PHE A 311 4.66 -10.78 -6.74
CA PHE A 311 5.82 -11.65 -6.79
C PHE A 311 6.90 -11.21 -5.78
N MET A 312 7.24 -9.93 -5.73
CA MET A 312 8.22 -9.39 -4.78
C MET A 312 7.79 -9.56 -3.33
N ARG A 313 6.50 -9.40 -3.02
CA ARG A 313 5.97 -9.79 -1.69
C ARG A 313 6.22 -11.25 -1.37
N GLY A 314 5.89 -12.12 -2.32
CA GLY A 314 6.07 -13.56 -2.15
C GLY A 314 7.54 -13.95 -1.94
N ILE A 315 8.45 -13.36 -2.71
CA ILE A 315 9.90 -13.53 -2.53
C ILE A 315 10.35 -13.06 -1.13
N TYR A 316 9.96 -11.84 -0.71
CA TYR A 316 10.29 -11.33 0.62
C TYR A 316 9.77 -12.26 1.74
N GLN A 317 8.53 -12.70 1.66
CA GLN A 317 7.94 -13.59 2.67
C GLN A 317 8.62 -14.96 2.73
N SER A 318 9.16 -15.45 1.61
CA SER A 318 9.71 -16.82 1.52
C SER A 318 11.23 -16.89 1.66
N TYR A 319 11.95 -15.83 1.25
CA TYR A 319 13.43 -15.86 1.10
C TYR A 319 14.15 -14.70 1.78
N SER A 320 13.47 -13.85 2.60
CA SER A 320 14.14 -12.69 3.21
C SER A 320 15.34 -13.09 4.08
N GLU A 321 15.27 -14.21 4.81
CA GLU A 321 16.38 -14.66 5.66
C GLU A 321 17.63 -15.00 4.83
N GLU A 322 17.45 -15.69 3.70
CA GLU A 322 18.55 -16.00 2.77
C GLU A 322 19.10 -14.74 2.08
N MET A 323 18.24 -13.75 1.82
CA MET A 323 18.67 -12.49 1.19
C MET A 323 19.45 -11.59 2.17
N GLU A 324 19.19 -11.68 3.47
CA GLU A 324 19.88 -10.89 4.49
C GLU A 324 21.23 -11.51 4.90
N THR A 325 21.41 -12.81 4.69
CA THR A 325 22.62 -13.54 5.10
C THR A 325 23.67 -13.71 4.00
N LYS A 326 23.37 -13.29 2.78
CA LYS A 326 24.26 -13.33 1.60
C LYS A 326 24.67 -11.93 1.17
#